data_5e8dc2b575485a2fb83e6cbdf5357559
#
_entry.id   5e8dc2b575485a2fb83e6cbdf5357559
#
_cell.length_a   1.000
_cell.length_b   1.000
_cell.length_c   1.000
_cell.angle_alpha   90.00
_cell.angle_beta   90.00
_cell.angle_gamma   90.00
#
_symmetry.space_group_name_H-M   'P 1'
#
loop_
_entity.id
_entity.type
_entity.pdbx_description
1 polymer ?
#
loop_
_entity_poly.entity_id
_entity_poly.type
_entity_poly.pdbx_seq_one_letter_code
_entity_poly.pdbx_strand_id
1 'polypeptide(L)'
;MKAETVAALQDARTKRRAVVLATRLNDAAETLVYPDKADGVLASDPALLSAARRAMEIGRSETVDIGGEKIFLNVYVPPARLIIVGAVHIAQSLAPMAAMLDFDVTVVDPRGAWATGSRFPGVKVMQEWADDAFETMGLDVSTAVVTLTHDPKLDDPALEAALRSDVFYVGALGSRRTHAKRKERLGEAGITEEQFARIHGPIGLNIGAKSPAEIAVAILGQIVEVRAHRLDAMAGPKVVAA
;
A
#
# COMPACT_ATOMS: atom_id res chain seq x y z
N MET A 1 -10.39 17.76 21.14
CA MET A 1 -9.21 16.87 21.03
C MET A 1 -8.21 17.25 22.10
N LYS A 2 -7.78 16.31 22.92
CA LYS A 2 -6.80 16.52 24.01
C LYS A 2 -5.38 16.56 23.45
N ALA A 3 -4.44 17.23 24.16
CA ALA A 3 -3.04 17.29 23.72
C ALA A 3 -2.39 15.91 23.61
N GLU A 4 -2.73 14.99 24.52
CA GLU A 4 -2.27 13.58 24.50
C GLU A 4 -2.75 12.84 23.26
N THR A 5 -4.01 13.06 22.85
CA THR A 5 -4.58 12.48 21.63
C THR A 5 -3.84 12.96 20.39
N VAL A 6 -3.51 14.27 20.33
CA VAL A 6 -2.72 14.82 19.20
C VAL A 6 -1.33 14.20 19.14
N ALA A 7 -0.65 14.08 20.28
CA ALA A 7 0.68 13.46 20.35
C ALA A 7 0.64 11.98 19.90
N ALA A 8 -0.37 11.23 20.33
CA ALA A 8 -0.55 9.83 19.93
C ALA A 8 -0.84 9.67 18.43
N LEU A 9 -1.63 10.57 17.84
CA LEU A 9 -1.87 10.57 16.38
C LEU A 9 -0.61 10.92 15.59
N GLN A 10 0.21 11.87 16.07
CA GLN A 10 1.49 12.21 15.45
C GLN A 10 2.49 11.05 15.53
N ASP A 11 2.58 10.37 16.68
CA ASP A 11 3.42 9.18 16.84
C ASP A 11 2.97 8.05 15.90
N ALA A 12 1.66 7.77 15.82
CA ALA A 12 1.10 6.78 14.91
C ALA A 12 1.44 7.10 13.44
N ARG A 13 1.32 8.38 13.04
CA ARG A 13 1.68 8.82 11.69
C ARG A 13 3.16 8.61 11.39
N THR A 14 4.04 8.98 12.32
CA THR A 14 5.50 8.81 12.16
C THR A 14 5.89 7.34 12.04
N LYS A 15 5.22 6.47 12.79
CA LYS A 15 5.44 5.01 12.78
C LYS A 15 4.65 4.28 11.68
N ARG A 16 4.01 5.01 10.77
CA ARG A 16 3.11 4.43 9.72
C ARG A 16 2.08 3.45 10.30
N ARG A 17 1.55 3.76 11.47
CA ARG A 17 0.56 2.94 12.15
C ARG A 17 -0.84 3.48 11.94
N ALA A 18 -1.76 2.64 11.47
CA ALA A 18 -3.16 3.00 11.34
C ALA A 18 -3.78 3.21 12.72
N VAL A 19 -4.65 4.22 12.83
CA VAL A 19 -5.40 4.53 14.06
C VAL A 19 -6.73 5.19 13.70
N VAL A 20 -7.77 4.88 14.47
CA VAL A 20 -9.06 5.57 14.41
C VAL A 20 -9.24 6.35 15.70
N LEU A 21 -9.51 7.64 15.58
CA LEU A 21 -10.00 8.43 16.69
C LEU A 21 -11.53 8.37 16.70
N ALA A 22 -12.07 7.60 17.63
CA ALA A 22 -13.50 7.55 17.91
C ALA A 22 -13.87 8.68 18.87
N THR A 23 -14.79 9.54 18.46
CA THR A 23 -15.29 10.65 19.28
C THR A 23 -16.80 10.49 19.46
N ARG A 24 -17.24 10.31 20.70
CA ARG A 24 -18.67 10.29 21.05
C ARG A 24 -19.22 11.71 21.00
N LEU A 25 -20.29 11.93 20.22
CA LEU A 25 -20.71 13.28 19.84
C LEU A 25 -21.45 14.04 20.96
N ASN A 26 -22.01 13.34 21.98
CA ASN A 26 -22.77 13.96 23.06
C ASN A 26 -21.90 14.61 24.14
N ASP A 27 -20.70 14.07 24.42
CA ASP A 27 -19.81 14.51 25.50
C ASP A 27 -18.35 14.68 25.06
N ALA A 28 -18.07 14.49 23.78
CA ALA A 28 -16.72 14.56 23.20
C ALA A 28 -15.70 13.59 23.83
N ALA A 29 -16.18 12.47 24.41
CA ALA A 29 -15.29 11.40 24.89
C ALA A 29 -14.50 10.78 23.73
N GLU A 30 -13.18 10.69 23.90
CA GLU A 30 -12.23 10.23 22.88
C GLU A 30 -11.72 8.83 23.20
N THR A 31 -11.59 8.00 22.16
CA THR A 31 -10.96 6.67 22.22
C THR A 31 -10.12 6.47 20.98
N LEU A 32 -8.85 6.12 21.15
CA LEU A 32 -7.95 5.72 20.07
C LEU A 32 -8.02 4.22 19.87
N VAL A 33 -8.37 3.79 18.66
CA VAL A 33 -8.44 2.37 18.28
C VAL A 33 -7.34 2.08 17.26
N TYR A 34 -6.45 1.17 17.62
CA TYR A 34 -5.38 0.63 16.78
C TYR A 34 -5.77 -0.78 16.29
N PRO A 35 -5.05 -1.37 15.34
CA PRO A 35 -5.31 -2.75 14.90
C PRO A 35 -5.31 -3.77 16.04
N ASP A 36 -4.40 -3.61 17.00
CA ASP A 36 -4.09 -4.56 18.08
C ASP A 36 -4.55 -4.13 19.47
N LYS A 37 -4.83 -2.84 19.68
CA LYS A 37 -5.23 -2.30 20.99
C LYS A 37 -6.19 -1.11 20.86
N ALA A 38 -6.77 -0.71 21.99
CA ALA A 38 -7.50 0.55 22.09
C ALA A 38 -7.15 1.26 23.41
N ASP A 39 -7.29 2.58 23.42
CA ASP A 39 -7.01 3.44 24.57
C ASP A 39 -8.06 4.55 24.66
N GLY A 40 -8.72 4.69 25.81
CA GLY A 40 -9.76 5.67 26.07
C GLY A 40 -11.01 5.11 26.73
N VAL A 41 -12.02 5.95 26.87
CA VAL A 41 -13.22 5.66 27.67
C VAL A 41 -14.03 4.47 27.14
N LEU A 42 -14.06 4.28 25.83
CA LEU A 42 -14.82 3.22 25.15
C LEU A 42 -13.91 2.06 24.67
N ALA A 43 -12.69 1.95 25.19
CA ALA A 43 -11.71 0.95 24.74
C ALA A 43 -12.13 -0.51 24.96
N SER A 44 -13.12 -0.76 25.81
CA SER A 44 -13.69 -2.09 26.10
C SER A 44 -15.00 -2.38 25.37
N ASP A 45 -15.54 -1.45 24.58
CA ASP A 45 -16.80 -1.66 23.83
C ASP A 45 -16.55 -2.48 22.55
N PRO A 46 -17.01 -3.73 22.45
CA PRO A 46 -16.76 -4.59 21.30
C PRO A 46 -17.39 -4.07 20.00
N ALA A 47 -18.55 -3.40 20.09
CA ALA A 47 -19.24 -2.87 18.91
C ALA A 47 -18.46 -1.70 18.33
N LEU A 48 -17.94 -0.81 19.19
CA LEU A 48 -17.05 0.28 18.76
C LEU A 48 -15.76 -0.26 18.13
N LEU A 49 -15.10 -1.22 18.79
CA LEU A 49 -13.85 -1.79 18.29
C LEU A 49 -14.02 -2.43 16.92
N SER A 50 -15.12 -3.14 16.71
CA SER A 50 -15.47 -3.76 15.43
C SER A 50 -15.71 -2.70 14.35
N ALA A 51 -16.53 -1.69 14.63
CA ALA A 51 -16.82 -0.60 13.70
C ALA A 51 -15.55 0.22 13.34
N ALA A 52 -14.73 0.55 14.35
CA ALA A 52 -13.50 1.30 14.13
C ALA A 52 -12.46 0.52 13.29
N ARG A 53 -12.28 -0.78 13.54
CA ARG A 53 -11.38 -1.61 12.74
C ARG A 53 -11.87 -1.74 11.29
N ARG A 54 -13.17 -1.92 11.10
CA ARG A 54 -13.76 -1.91 9.75
C ARG A 54 -13.56 -0.57 9.04
N ALA A 55 -13.81 0.56 9.71
CA ALA A 55 -13.56 1.88 9.15
C ALA A 55 -12.08 2.09 8.79
N MET A 56 -11.16 1.56 9.61
CA MET A 56 -9.72 1.57 9.36
C MET A 56 -9.33 0.77 8.11
N GLU A 57 -9.90 -0.43 7.94
CA GLU A 57 -9.67 -1.28 6.77
C GLU A 57 -10.14 -0.62 5.48
N ILE A 58 -11.31 0.04 5.53
CA ILE A 58 -11.88 0.78 4.40
C ILE A 58 -11.12 2.09 4.14
N GLY A 59 -10.40 2.63 5.16
CA GLY A 59 -9.72 3.91 5.08
C GLY A 59 -10.68 5.12 5.02
N ARG A 60 -11.90 4.98 5.53
CA ARG A 60 -12.95 5.99 5.42
C ARG A 60 -13.51 6.39 6.78
N SER A 61 -13.50 7.70 7.06
CA SER A 61 -14.15 8.26 8.24
C SER A 61 -15.68 8.28 8.07
N GLU A 62 -16.39 7.92 9.14
CA GLU A 62 -17.86 7.85 9.16
C GLU A 62 -18.42 8.11 10.56
N THR A 63 -19.72 8.37 10.64
CA THR A 63 -20.44 8.39 11.91
C THR A 63 -21.27 7.11 12.04
N VAL A 64 -21.11 6.42 13.16
CA VAL A 64 -21.86 5.20 13.49
C VAL A 64 -22.78 5.44 14.69
N ASP A 65 -23.87 4.66 14.77
CA ASP A 65 -24.75 4.59 15.93
C ASP A 65 -24.45 3.31 16.70
N ILE A 66 -24.05 3.42 17.96
CA ILE A 66 -23.74 2.29 18.82
C ILE A 66 -24.53 2.47 20.12
N GLY A 67 -25.52 1.60 20.31
CA GLY A 67 -26.38 1.64 21.49
C GLY A 67 -27.19 2.93 21.64
N GLY A 68 -27.53 3.62 20.54
CA GLY A 68 -28.23 4.90 20.53
C GLY A 68 -27.31 6.13 20.70
N GLU A 69 -26.00 5.90 20.80
CA GLU A 69 -24.99 6.98 20.85
C GLU A 69 -24.32 7.17 19.49
N LYS A 70 -24.25 8.42 19.02
CA LYS A 70 -23.53 8.76 17.78
C LYS A 70 -22.06 8.94 18.05
N ILE A 71 -21.22 8.16 17.34
CA ILE A 71 -19.78 8.18 17.47
C ILE A 71 -19.17 8.49 16.10
N PHE A 72 -18.37 9.54 15.99
CA PHE A 72 -17.60 9.85 14.80
C PHE A 72 -16.27 9.09 14.80
N LEU A 73 -16.06 8.27 13.78
CA LEU A 73 -14.83 7.53 13.54
C LEU A 73 -13.96 8.32 12.57
N ASN A 74 -12.94 8.99 13.07
CA ASN A 74 -11.96 9.71 12.26
C ASN A 74 -10.77 8.79 11.98
N VAL A 75 -10.63 8.35 10.74
CA VAL A 75 -9.66 7.35 10.32
C VAL A 75 -8.36 8.00 9.86
N TYR A 76 -7.27 7.56 10.44
CA TYR A 76 -5.90 7.93 10.06
C TYR A 76 -5.16 6.66 9.63
N VAL A 77 -5.03 6.46 8.32
CA VAL A 77 -4.24 5.38 7.75
C VAL A 77 -2.98 5.95 7.09
N PRO A 78 -1.87 5.22 7.08
CA PRO A 78 -0.68 5.65 6.36
C PRO A 78 -1.01 5.90 4.89
N PRO A 79 -0.40 6.91 4.24
CA PRO A 79 -0.52 7.07 2.81
C PRO A 79 -0.03 5.80 2.10
N ALA A 80 -0.71 5.43 1.02
CA ALA A 80 -0.29 4.29 0.22
C ALA A 80 1.12 4.52 -0.30
N ARG A 81 1.94 3.47 -0.31
CA ARG A 81 3.32 3.51 -0.74
C ARG A 81 3.49 2.75 -2.04
N LEU A 82 4.25 3.31 -2.98
CA LEU A 82 4.67 2.63 -4.20
C LEU A 82 6.18 2.49 -4.20
N ILE A 83 6.67 1.26 -4.14
CA ILE A 83 8.09 0.95 -4.29
C ILE A 83 8.33 0.47 -5.72
N ILE A 84 9.18 1.17 -6.44
CA ILE A 84 9.54 0.88 -7.82
C ILE A 84 10.95 0.32 -7.84
N VAL A 85 11.09 -0.96 -8.14
CA VAL A 85 12.39 -1.62 -8.31
C VAL A 85 12.82 -1.49 -9.76
N GLY A 86 13.89 -0.71 -9.97
CA GLY A 86 14.45 -0.40 -11.28
C GLY A 86 14.25 1.06 -11.71
N ALA A 87 15.35 1.80 -11.74
CA ALA A 87 15.41 3.21 -12.16
C ALA A 87 15.41 3.37 -13.71
N VAL A 88 14.48 2.69 -14.39
CA VAL A 88 14.33 2.66 -15.84
C VAL A 88 13.43 3.79 -16.38
N HIS A 89 13.30 3.93 -17.71
CA HIS A 89 12.46 4.99 -18.30
C HIS A 89 10.99 4.94 -17.88
N ILE A 90 10.43 3.74 -17.72
CA ILE A 90 9.03 3.60 -17.21
C ILE A 90 8.93 4.18 -15.81
N ALA A 91 9.92 3.94 -14.94
CA ALA A 91 9.94 4.47 -13.58
C ALA A 91 9.94 6.01 -13.55
N GLN A 92 10.64 6.66 -14.51
CA GLN A 92 10.69 8.12 -14.62
C GLN A 92 9.31 8.74 -14.91
N SER A 93 8.44 8.02 -15.62
CA SER A 93 7.05 8.44 -15.86
C SER A 93 6.13 8.03 -14.72
N LEU A 94 6.29 6.80 -14.20
CA LEU A 94 5.41 6.23 -13.17
C LEU A 94 5.54 6.98 -11.83
N ALA A 95 6.76 7.30 -11.41
CA ALA A 95 7.00 7.88 -10.10
C ALA A 95 6.30 9.24 -9.89
N PRO A 96 6.43 10.25 -10.79
CA PRO A 96 5.70 11.51 -10.61
C PRO A 96 4.19 11.36 -10.75
N MET A 97 3.68 10.48 -11.64
CA MET A 97 2.25 10.22 -11.77
C MET A 97 1.67 9.61 -10.47
N ALA A 98 2.38 8.68 -9.86
CA ALA A 98 1.95 8.08 -8.60
C ALA A 98 1.99 9.09 -7.44
N ALA A 99 2.99 9.97 -7.40
CA ALA A 99 3.06 11.04 -6.41
C ALA A 99 1.87 12.02 -6.53
N MET A 100 1.37 12.30 -7.74
CA MET A 100 0.16 13.11 -7.96
C MET A 100 -1.11 12.44 -7.43
N LEU A 101 -1.10 11.12 -7.20
CA LEU A 101 -2.17 10.35 -6.57
C LEU A 101 -1.91 10.08 -5.08
N ASP A 102 -1.07 10.90 -4.45
CA ASP A 102 -0.72 10.84 -3.02
C ASP A 102 -0.04 9.53 -2.59
N PHE A 103 0.62 8.81 -3.52
CA PHE A 103 1.51 7.72 -3.13
C PHE A 103 2.83 8.26 -2.58
N ASP A 104 3.30 7.67 -1.48
CA ASP A 104 4.67 7.82 -1.01
C ASP A 104 5.58 6.95 -1.89
N VAL A 105 6.26 7.57 -2.86
CA VAL A 105 7.01 6.86 -3.91
C VAL A 105 8.48 6.72 -3.53
N THR A 106 9.00 5.50 -3.61
CA THR A 106 10.44 5.23 -3.51
C THR A 106 10.90 4.42 -4.72
N VAL A 107 11.98 4.87 -5.36
CA VAL A 107 12.66 4.12 -6.42
C VAL A 107 13.88 3.44 -5.83
N VAL A 108 14.01 2.14 -6.06
CA VAL A 108 15.11 1.30 -5.55
C VAL A 108 15.87 0.72 -6.74
N ASP A 109 17.16 0.97 -6.83
CA ASP A 109 18.02 0.37 -7.86
C ASP A 109 19.49 0.45 -7.40
N PRO A 110 20.21 -0.67 -7.27
CA PRO A 110 21.60 -0.67 -6.80
C PRO A 110 22.58 -0.04 -7.82
N ARG A 111 22.14 0.16 -9.05
CA ARG A 111 22.96 0.75 -10.12
C ARG A 111 22.97 2.27 -10.00
N GLY A 112 23.94 2.83 -9.28
CA GLY A 112 24.04 4.26 -8.98
C GLY A 112 23.98 5.19 -10.19
N ALA A 113 24.45 4.76 -11.38
CA ALA A 113 24.35 5.53 -12.61
C ALA A 113 22.89 5.77 -13.08
N TRP A 114 21.96 4.91 -12.70
CA TRP A 114 20.53 4.98 -13.05
C TRP A 114 19.70 5.61 -11.95
N ALA A 115 20.02 5.35 -10.69
CA ALA A 115 19.31 5.80 -9.51
C ALA A 115 19.83 7.17 -9.03
N THR A 116 19.60 8.22 -9.80
CA THR A 116 20.04 9.57 -9.46
C THR A 116 18.88 10.52 -9.18
N GLY A 117 19.06 11.45 -8.23
CA GLY A 117 18.05 12.47 -7.92
C GLY A 117 17.70 13.38 -9.09
N SER A 118 18.62 13.58 -10.05
CA SER A 118 18.37 14.35 -11.27
C SER A 118 17.38 13.65 -12.21
N ARG A 119 17.36 12.31 -12.22
CA ARG A 119 16.40 11.53 -13.00
C ARG A 119 15.04 11.36 -12.32
N PHE A 120 14.98 11.52 -11.00
CA PHE A 120 13.79 11.36 -10.17
C PHE A 120 13.61 12.57 -9.24
N PRO A 121 13.36 13.77 -9.77
CA PRO A 121 13.21 14.98 -8.95
C PRO A 121 11.99 14.84 -8.00
N GLY A 122 12.22 15.14 -6.72
CA GLY A 122 11.17 15.08 -5.70
C GLY A 122 10.75 13.67 -5.26
N VAL A 123 11.42 12.61 -5.75
CA VAL A 123 11.15 11.22 -5.37
C VAL A 123 12.30 10.69 -4.54
N LYS A 124 11.99 9.91 -3.51
CA LYS A 124 13.02 9.20 -2.74
C LYS A 124 13.69 8.14 -3.61
N VAL A 125 15.01 8.16 -3.67
CA VAL A 125 15.81 7.18 -4.41
C VAL A 125 16.75 6.47 -3.45
N MET A 126 16.75 5.14 -3.48
CA MET A 126 17.65 4.28 -2.70
C MET A 126 18.55 3.51 -3.65
N GLN A 127 19.88 3.69 -3.50
CA GLN A 127 20.90 3.00 -4.28
C GLN A 127 21.33 1.71 -3.57
N GLU A 128 20.36 0.83 -3.36
CA GLU A 128 20.50 -0.39 -2.58
C GLU A 128 19.86 -1.56 -3.34
N TRP A 129 20.17 -2.78 -2.94
CA TRP A 129 19.42 -3.96 -3.35
C TRP A 129 18.01 -3.91 -2.76
N ALA A 130 17.06 -4.52 -3.43
CA ALA A 130 15.65 -4.41 -3.04
C ALA A 130 15.36 -5.06 -1.68
N ASP A 131 15.99 -6.18 -1.38
CA ASP A 131 15.93 -6.88 -0.10
C ASP A 131 16.39 -5.99 1.07
N ASP A 132 17.59 -5.38 0.97
CA ASP A 132 18.12 -4.46 1.97
C ASP A 132 17.20 -3.24 2.16
N ALA A 133 16.74 -2.65 1.04
CA ALA A 133 15.82 -1.53 1.06
C ALA A 133 14.48 -1.88 1.74
N PHE A 134 13.96 -3.09 1.51
CA PHE A 134 12.71 -3.56 2.09
C PHE A 134 12.83 -3.86 3.58
N GLU A 135 13.98 -4.38 4.04
CA GLU A 135 14.27 -4.53 5.47
C GLU A 135 14.27 -3.16 6.16
N THR A 136 14.93 -2.16 5.56
CA THR A 136 15.00 -0.80 6.11
C THR A 136 13.63 -0.10 6.14
N MET A 137 12.83 -0.23 5.09
CA MET A 137 11.53 0.44 4.98
C MET A 137 10.40 -0.30 5.68
N GLY A 138 10.50 -1.60 5.84
CA GLY A 138 9.41 -2.50 6.19
C GLY A 138 8.32 -2.54 5.11
N LEU A 139 7.79 -3.69 4.77
CA LEU A 139 6.65 -3.84 3.86
C LEU A 139 5.35 -3.97 4.67
N ASP A 140 4.30 -3.26 4.24
CA ASP A 140 3.01 -3.24 4.93
C ASP A 140 1.82 -3.40 3.96
N VAL A 141 0.64 -3.58 4.52
CA VAL A 141 -0.63 -3.75 3.78
C VAL A 141 -1.01 -2.54 2.90
N SER A 142 -0.36 -1.40 3.08
CA SER A 142 -0.55 -0.17 2.29
C SER A 142 0.52 0.00 1.20
N THR A 143 1.37 -1.01 0.99
CA THR A 143 2.48 -0.96 0.03
C THR A 143 2.13 -1.68 -1.26
N ALA A 144 2.44 -1.05 -2.40
CA ALA A 144 2.52 -1.65 -3.73
C ALA A 144 3.99 -1.81 -4.12
N VAL A 145 4.35 -2.94 -4.71
CA VAL A 145 5.70 -3.21 -5.23
C VAL A 145 5.62 -3.50 -6.72
N VAL A 146 6.46 -2.82 -7.51
CA VAL A 146 6.58 -3.07 -8.95
C VAL A 146 8.04 -3.31 -9.33
N THR A 147 8.32 -4.34 -10.16
CA THR A 147 9.64 -4.62 -10.70
C THR A 147 9.67 -4.33 -12.19
N LEU A 148 10.61 -3.51 -12.63
CA LEU A 148 10.65 -2.94 -13.99
C LEU A 148 11.97 -3.20 -14.74
N THR A 149 12.89 -4.02 -14.20
CA THR A 149 14.24 -4.14 -14.77
C THR A 149 14.37 -5.20 -15.85
N HIS A 150 13.57 -6.24 -15.84
CA HIS A 150 13.73 -7.50 -16.59
C HIS A 150 14.98 -8.32 -16.20
N ASP A 151 15.77 -7.87 -15.25
CA ASP A 151 16.94 -8.61 -14.75
C ASP A 151 16.52 -9.48 -13.56
N PRO A 152 16.58 -10.81 -13.66
CA PRO A 152 16.20 -11.70 -12.57
C PRO A 152 16.99 -11.44 -11.28
N LYS A 153 18.24 -10.97 -11.39
CA LYS A 153 19.06 -10.66 -10.20
C LYS A 153 18.51 -9.50 -9.37
N LEU A 154 17.81 -8.57 -10.02
CA LEU A 154 17.18 -7.42 -9.37
C LEU A 154 15.72 -7.67 -9.05
N ASP A 155 14.98 -8.29 -9.99
CA ASP A 155 13.55 -8.47 -9.87
C ASP A 155 13.17 -9.63 -8.94
N ASP A 156 13.86 -10.79 -9.01
CA ASP A 156 13.46 -11.98 -8.27
C ASP A 156 13.56 -11.81 -6.74
N PRO A 157 14.65 -11.26 -6.14
CA PRO A 157 14.70 -10.99 -4.69
C PRO A 157 13.61 -10.02 -4.22
N ALA A 158 13.34 -8.99 -5.00
CA ALA A 158 12.28 -8.03 -4.70
C ALA A 158 10.90 -8.68 -4.70
N LEU A 159 10.61 -9.52 -5.69
CA LEU A 159 9.35 -10.26 -5.80
C LEU A 159 9.21 -11.27 -4.67
N GLU A 160 10.27 -11.97 -4.33
CA GLU A 160 10.29 -12.95 -3.24
C GLU A 160 9.93 -12.29 -1.90
N ALA A 161 10.61 -11.18 -1.55
CA ALA A 161 10.32 -10.44 -0.34
C ALA A 161 8.88 -9.87 -0.33
N ALA A 162 8.41 -9.31 -1.45
CA ALA A 162 7.06 -8.79 -1.58
C ALA A 162 5.98 -9.89 -1.44
N LEU A 163 6.22 -11.07 -2.01
CA LEU A 163 5.27 -12.21 -1.96
C LEU A 163 5.20 -12.87 -0.58
N ARG A 164 6.26 -12.77 0.22
CA ARG A 164 6.29 -13.23 1.62
C ARG A 164 5.67 -12.22 2.58
N SER A 165 5.31 -11.03 2.11
CA SER A 165 4.69 -9.96 2.89
C SER A 165 3.22 -9.74 2.52
N ASP A 166 2.52 -8.88 3.28
CA ASP A 166 1.11 -8.56 3.09
C ASP A 166 0.86 -7.34 2.18
N VAL A 167 1.80 -7.01 1.29
CA VAL A 167 1.63 -5.90 0.35
C VAL A 167 0.37 -6.09 -0.50
N PHE A 168 -0.35 -4.98 -0.79
CA PHE A 168 -1.62 -5.08 -1.50
C PHE A 168 -1.48 -5.32 -3.00
N TYR A 169 -0.32 -5.01 -3.58
CA TYR A 169 -0.07 -5.16 -5.01
C TYR A 169 1.37 -5.58 -5.27
N VAL A 170 1.54 -6.57 -6.14
CA VAL A 170 2.84 -6.98 -6.68
C VAL A 170 2.72 -7.02 -8.19
N GLY A 171 3.53 -6.22 -8.89
CA GLY A 171 3.53 -6.19 -10.34
C GLY A 171 4.91 -6.43 -10.92
N ALA A 172 4.99 -7.14 -12.04
CA ALA A 172 6.26 -7.45 -12.66
C ALA A 172 6.23 -7.23 -14.18
N LEU A 173 7.15 -6.40 -14.67
CA LEU A 173 7.33 -6.15 -16.08
C LEU A 173 7.82 -7.41 -16.80
N GLY A 174 7.35 -7.61 -18.03
CA GLY A 174 7.76 -8.72 -18.85
C GLY A 174 6.65 -9.29 -19.71
N SER A 175 7.03 -10.09 -20.71
CA SER A 175 6.09 -10.85 -21.54
C SER A 175 5.50 -12.04 -20.77
N ARG A 176 4.44 -12.64 -21.30
CA ARG A 176 3.90 -13.92 -20.77
C ARG A 176 4.99 -15.00 -20.69
N ARG A 177 5.90 -15.06 -21.67
CA ARG A 177 7.03 -16.00 -21.66
C ARG A 177 8.02 -15.69 -20.51
N THR A 178 8.30 -14.41 -20.25
CA THR A 178 9.15 -13.98 -19.13
C THR A 178 8.49 -14.36 -17.80
N HIS A 179 7.17 -14.16 -17.71
CA HIS A 179 6.41 -14.50 -16.50
C HIS A 179 6.41 -16.01 -16.22
N ALA A 180 6.28 -16.86 -17.24
CA ALA A 180 6.38 -18.31 -17.08
C ALA A 180 7.75 -18.75 -16.52
N LYS A 181 8.86 -18.22 -17.08
CA LYS A 181 10.21 -18.50 -16.57
C LYS A 181 10.43 -17.97 -15.14
N ARG A 182 9.82 -16.84 -14.79
CA ARG A 182 9.83 -16.29 -13.43
C ARG A 182 9.15 -17.24 -12.45
N LYS A 183 8.04 -17.84 -12.86
CA LYS A 183 7.32 -18.83 -12.04
C LYS A 183 8.21 -20.02 -11.67
N GLU A 184 8.98 -20.54 -12.62
CA GLU A 184 9.92 -21.64 -12.38
C GLU A 184 10.97 -21.24 -11.32
N ARG A 185 11.65 -20.08 -11.51
CA ARG A 185 12.70 -19.61 -10.58
C ARG A 185 12.18 -19.30 -9.18
N LEU A 186 11.04 -18.61 -9.08
CA LEU A 186 10.45 -18.29 -7.78
C LEU A 186 9.92 -19.54 -7.06
N GLY A 187 9.43 -20.55 -7.83
CA GLY A 187 9.07 -21.85 -7.28
C GLY A 187 10.28 -22.58 -6.69
N GLU A 188 11.43 -22.54 -7.36
CA GLU A 188 12.71 -23.08 -6.85
C GLU A 188 13.16 -22.38 -5.56
N ALA A 189 12.85 -21.06 -5.43
CA ALA A 189 13.08 -20.27 -4.22
C ALA A 189 12.03 -20.50 -3.11
N GLY A 190 11.07 -21.42 -3.32
CA GLY A 190 10.07 -21.78 -2.32
C GLY A 190 8.82 -20.90 -2.29
N ILE A 191 8.56 -20.09 -3.32
CA ILE A 191 7.31 -19.35 -3.48
C ILE A 191 6.21 -20.33 -3.94
N THR A 192 5.10 -20.36 -3.20
CA THR A 192 3.98 -21.24 -3.53
C THR A 192 3.19 -20.74 -4.74
N GLU A 193 2.38 -21.61 -5.34
CA GLU A 193 1.47 -21.25 -6.44
C GLU A 193 0.51 -20.12 -6.04
N GLU A 194 -0.01 -20.14 -4.82
CA GLU A 194 -0.90 -19.11 -4.29
C GLU A 194 -0.20 -17.77 -4.15
N GLN A 195 1.02 -17.76 -3.60
CA GLN A 195 1.83 -16.55 -3.53
C GLN A 195 2.15 -16.02 -4.91
N PHE A 196 2.57 -16.88 -5.86
CA PHE A 196 2.89 -16.48 -7.22
C PHE A 196 1.68 -15.87 -7.95
N ALA A 197 0.48 -16.39 -7.71
CA ALA A 197 -0.76 -15.87 -8.30
C ALA A 197 -1.07 -14.40 -7.93
N ARG A 198 -0.43 -13.87 -6.88
CA ARG A 198 -0.53 -12.45 -6.51
C ARG A 198 0.24 -11.52 -7.45
N ILE A 199 1.12 -12.06 -8.32
CA ILE A 199 1.89 -11.23 -9.25
C ILE A 199 1.03 -10.86 -10.46
N HIS A 200 0.82 -9.58 -10.66
CA HIS A 200 0.32 -9.04 -11.92
C HIS A 200 1.44 -9.07 -12.97
N GLY A 201 1.40 -10.07 -13.83
CA GLY A 201 2.40 -10.28 -14.88
C GLY A 201 1.79 -10.85 -16.19
N PRO A 202 1.87 -10.13 -17.29
CA PRO A 202 2.46 -8.81 -17.53
C PRO A 202 1.79 -7.68 -16.71
N ILE A 203 2.62 -6.78 -16.15
CA ILE A 203 2.14 -5.67 -15.34
C ILE A 203 1.33 -4.66 -16.17
N GLY A 204 0.30 -4.10 -15.56
CA GLY A 204 -0.53 -3.02 -16.12
C GLY A 204 -1.78 -3.51 -16.82
N LEU A 205 -2.76 -2.62 -16.95
CA LEU A 205 -4.00 -2.86 -17.70
C LEU A 205 -3.70 -3.04 -19.18
N ASN A 206 -4.45 -3.91 -19.85
CA ASN A 206 -4.30 -4.13 -21.30
C ASN A 206 -5.00 -3.00 -22.10
N ILE A 207 -4.36 -1.83 -22.16
CA ILE A 207 -4.86 -0.64 -22.87
C ILE A 207 -4.14 -0.39 -24.20
N GLY A 208 -3.30 -1.33 -24.65
CA GLY A 208 -2.51 -1.17 -25.88
C GLY A 208 -1.29 -0.27 -25.74
N ALA A 209 -0.82 -0.02 -24.51
CA ALA A 209 0.35 0.80 -24.18
C ALA A 209 1.63 0.32 -24.86
N LYS A 210 2.41 1.25 -25.44
CA LYS A 210 3.67 0.99 -26.15
C LYS A 210 4.83 1.84 -25.64
N SER A 211 4.60 3.12 -25.40
CA SER A 211 5.64 4.02 -24.88
C SER A 211 5.82 3.83 -23.36
N PRO A 212 7.01 4.19 -22.80
CA PRO A 212 7.23 4.13 -21.35
C PRO A 212 6.18 4.89 -20.54
N ALA A 213 5.70 6.02 -21.01
CA ALA A 213 4.66 6.81 -20.35
C ALA A 213 3.30 6.12 -20.38
N GLU A 214 2.90 5.54 -21.53
CA GLU A 214 1.65 4.77 -21.63
C GLU A 214 1.67 3.52 -20.74
N ILE A 215 2.82 2.83 -20.69
CA ILE A 215 3.01 1.68 -19.80
C ILE A 215 2.89 2.13 -18.33
N ALA A 216 3.44 3.28 -17.97
CA ALA A 216 3.30 3.85 -16.63
C ALA A 216 1.81 4.13 -16.27
N VAL A 217 1.02 4.67 -17.22
CA VAL A 217 -0.43 4.86 -17.04
C VAL A 217 -1.14 3.52 -16.83
N ALA A 218 -0.81 2.50 -17.65
CA ALA A 218 -1.38 1.17 -17.53
C ALA A 218 -1.10 0.54 -16.15
N ILE A 219 0.15 0.66 -15.68
CA ILE A 219 0.56 0.16 -14.36
C ILE A 219 -0.20 0.90 -13.25
N LEU A 220 -0.21 2.23 -13.30
CA LEU A 220 -0.86 3.04 -12.27
C LEU A 220 -2.38 2.78 -12.22
N GLY A 221 -3.02 2.65 -13.39
CA GLY A 221 -4.44 2.29 -13.49
C GLY A 221 -4.73 0.94 -12.81
N GLN A 222 -3.88 -0.08 -13.05
CA GLN A 222 -4.05 -1.39 -12.41
C GLN A 222 -3.84 -1.34 -10.89
N ILE A 223 -2.86 -0.56 -10.41
CA ILE A 223 -2.63 -0.37 -8.96
C ILE A 223 -3.86 0.26 -8.30
N VAL A 224 -4.44 1.29 -8.94
CA VAL A 224 -5.65 1.98 -8.46
C VAL A 224 -6.85 1.03 -8.45
N GLU A 225 -7.04 0.24 -9.51
CA GLU A 225 -8.10 -0.76 -9.62
C GLU A 225 -8.02 -1.81 -8.50
N VAL A 226 -6.84 -2.41 -8.32
CA VAL A 226 -6.63 -3.44 -7.27
C VAL A 226 -6.86 -2.85 -5.87
N ARG A 227 -6.38 -1.62 -5.63
CA ARG A 227 -6.62 -0.92 -4.36
C ARG A 227 -8.11 -0.68 -4.12
N ALA A 228 -8.84 -0.24 -5.13
CA ALA A 228 -10.28 0.02 -5.04
C ALA A 228 -11.05 -1.28 -4.75
N HIS A 229 -10.79 -2.36 -5.48
CA HIS A 229 -11.43 -3.65 -5.28
C HIS A 229 -11.17 -4.22 -3.89
N ARG A 230 -9.94 -4.06 -3.35
CA ARG A 230 -9.63 -4.48 -2.00
C ARG A 230 -10.46 -3.70 -0.97
N LEU A 231 -10.57 -2.39 -1.11
CA LEU A 231 -11.35 -1.55 -0.21
C LEU A 231 -12.85 -1.87 -0.29
N ASP A 232 -13.38 -2.11 -1.49
CA ASP A 232 -14.78 -2.52 -1.69
C ASP A 232 -15.08 -3.90 -1.08
N ALA A 233 -14.18 -4.86 -1.23
CA ALA A 233 -14.31 -6.18 -0.62
C ALA A 233 -14.34 -6.11 0.92
N MET A 234 -13.53 -5.23 1.52
CA MET A 234 -13.52 -4.98 2.97
C MET A 234 -14.75 -4.22 3.45
N ALA A 235 -15.30 -3.31 2.62
CA ALA A 235 -16.49 -2.53 2.96
C ALA A 235 -17.77 -3.37 3.06
N GLY A 236 -17.80 -4.55 2.40
CA GLY A 236 -19.01 -5.36 2.28
C GLY A 236 -20.08 -4.71 1.39
N PRO A 237 -21.26 -5.35 1.22
CA PRO A 237 -22.32 -4.82 0.36
C PRO A 237 -22.77 -3.46 0.87
N LYS A 238 -22.80 -2.46 -0.04
CA LYS A 238 -23.35 -1.13 0.27
C LYS A 238 -24.81 -1.33 0.69
N VAL A 239 -25.14 -1.04 1.96
CA VAL A 239 -26.54 -0.90 2.36
C VAL A 239 -27.04 0.35 1.65
N VAL A 240 -27.79 0.16 0.56
CA VAL A 240 -28.53 1.24 -0.08
C VAL A 240 -29.63 1.59 0.91
N ALA A 241 -29.49 2.72 1.60
CA ALA A 241 -30.58 3.29 2.37
C ALA A 241 -31.74 3.58 1.40
N ALA A 242 -32.86 2.91 1.65
CA ALA A 242 -34.10 3.13 0.92
C ALA A 242 -34.71 4.49 1.30
#